data_6e188b025573fb6c64a11437679aad95
#
_entry.id   6e188b025573fb6c64a11437679aad95
#
_cell.length_a   1.000
_cell.length_b   1.000
_cell.length_c   1.000
_cell.angle_alpha   90.00
_cell.angle_beta   90.00
_cell.angle_gamma   90.00
#
_symmetry.space_group_name_H-M   'P 1'
#
loop_
_entity.id
_entity.type
_entity.pdbx_description
1 polymer ?
#
loop_
_entity_poly.entity_id
_entity_poly.type
_entity_poly.pdbx_seq_one_letter_code
_entity_poly.pdbx_strand_id
1 'polypeptide(L)'
;MNQRSAFIITASNRASQGVYADLSGEALRVGLHQLGYNVSAPVIVADDVEAISAQIIQALANKARLIITTGGTGVSPMDVTPEATAPFIEKQIPGFMETFRAYSREKVPTSDLTRGLAGTHGASLIINLPGSLGAVRDGLIIIERLAGHILDQIDGVDH
;
A
#
# COMPACT_ATOMS: atom_id res chain seq x y z
N MET A 1 -21.83 5.04 10.85
CA MET A 1 -21.20 4.83 9.52
C MET A 1 -20.32 3.59 9.58
N ASN A 2 -20.44 2.72 8.61
CA ASN A 2 -19.53 1.59 8.53
C ASN A 2 -18.13 2.10 8.19
N GLN A 3 -17.15 1.75 9.01
CA GLN A 3 -15.74 2.04 8.71
C GLN A 3 -15.33 1.31 7.43
N ARG A 4 -14.57 1.99 6.56
CA ARG A 4 -13.97 1.37 5.39
C ARG A 4 -12.91 0.37 5.81
N SER A 5 -12.91 -0.80 5.19
CA SER A 5 -11.93 -1.84 5.50
C SER A 5 -10.60 -1.58 4.80
N ALA A 6 -9.50 -1.91 5.48
CA ALA A 6 -8.17 -1.86 4.91
C ALA A 6 -7.46 -3.21 5.07
N PHE A 7 -6.65 -3.58 4.09
CA PHE A 7 -5.88 -4.82 4.03
C PHE A 7 -4.42 -4.47 3.77
N ILE A 8 -3.51 -5.03 4.56
CA ILE A 8 -2.07 -4.75 4.49
C ILE A 8 -1.34 -6.01 4.07
N ILE A 9 -0.46 -5.87 3.07
CA ILE A 9 0.43 -6.91 2.58
C ILE A 9 1.87 -6.44 2.78
N THR A 10 2.64 -7.16 3.58
CA THR A 10 4.07 -6.92 3.74
C THR A 10 4.84 -7.89 2.85
N ALA A 11 5.52 -7.35 1.84
CA ALA A 11 6.40 -8.11 0.96
C ALA A 11 7.84 -8.03 1.48
N SER A 12 8.34 -9.10 2.08
CA SER A 12 9.67 -9.18 2.65
C SER A 12 10.10 -10.63 2.84
N ASN A 13 11.16 -11.06 2.17
CA ASN A 13 11.73 -12.38 2.36
C ASN A 13 12.17 -12.61 3.81
N ARG A 14 12.81 -11.63 4.43
CA ARG A 14 13.30 -11.75 5.81
C ARG A 14 12.17 -11.83 6.82
N ALA A 15 11.16 -10.99 6.70
CA ALA A 15 10.00 -11.02 7.58
C ALA A 15 9.19 -12.32 7.39
N SER A 16 9.03 -12.80 6.16
CA SER A 16 8.32 -14.05 5.86
C SER A 16 9.03 -15.29 6.42
N GLN A 17 10.36 -15.25 6.56
CA GLN A 17 11.18 -16.31 7.15
C GLN A 17 11.34 -16.17 8.67
N GLY A 18 10.74 -15.15 9.27
CA GLY A 18 10.85 -14.90 10.71
C GLY A 18 12.21 -14.35 11.16
N VAL A 19 13.04 -13.80 10.24
CA VAL A 19 14.36 -13.26 10.56
C VAL A 19 14.26 -12.00 11.40
N TYR A 20 13.23 -11.17 11.16
CA TYR A 20 12.91 -10.01 11.99
C TYR A 20 11.38 -9.75 12.02
N ALA A 21 10.95 -8.94 12.99
CA ALA A 21 9.56 -8.56 13.12
C ALA A 21 9.13 -7.57 12.02
N ASP A 22 7.88 -7.65 11.59
CA ASP A 22 7.28 -6.74 10.60
C ASP A 22 6.88 -5.41 11.26
N LEU A 23 7.85 -4.52 11.45
CA LEU A 23 7.61 -3.21 12.07
C LEU A 23 6.81 -2.28 11.14
N SER A 24 7.04 -2.34 9.84
CA SER A 24 6.37 -1.49 8.85
C SER A 24 4.90 -1.84 8.68
N GLY A 25 4.57 -3.12 8.58
CA GLY A 25 3.19 -3.58 8.53
C GLY A 25 2.41 -3.22 9.80
N GLU A 26 3.02 -3.37 10.96
CA GLU A 26 2.39 -3.00 12.23
C GLU A 26 2.19 -1.47 12.35
N ALA A 27 3.16 -0.68 11.91
CA ALA A 27 3.01 0.78 11.88
C ALA A 27 1.88 1.21 10.94
N LEU A 28 1.72 0.55 9.77
CA LEU A 28 0.59 0.76 8.89
C LEU A 28 -0.73 0.42 9.58
N ARG A 29 -0.81 -0.73 10.23
CA ARG A 29 -2.01 -1.17 10.93
C ARG A 29 -2.47 -0.14 11.97
N VAL A 30 -1.54 0.31 12.81
CA VAL A 30 -1.82 1.31 13.84
C VAL A 30 -2.24 2.63 13.21
N GLY A 31 -1.49 3.13 12.22
CA GLY A 31 -1.78 4.39 11.56
C GLY A 31 -3.13 4.40 10.84
N LEU A 32 -3.43 3.35 10.09
CA LEU A 32 -4.72 3.24 9.40
C LEU A 32 -5.90 3.14 10.37
N HIS A 33 -5.73 2.43 11.48
CA HIS A 33 -6.74 2.39 12.53
C HIS A 33 -7.00 3.78 13.11
N GLN A 34 -5.94 4.56 13.36
CA GLN A 34 -6.07 5.95 13.83
C GLN A 34 -6.78 6.85 12.80
N LEU A 35 -6.62 6.57 11.51
CA LEU A 35 -7.32 7.27 10.43
C LEU A 35 -8.78 6.80 10.24
N GLY A 36 -9.25 5.87 11.06
CA GLY A 36 -10.64 5.42 11.07
C GLY A 36 -10.95 4.22 10.16
N TYR A 37 -9.92 3.52 9.66
CA TYR A 37 -10.13 2.29 8.89
C TYR A 37 -10.30 1.07 9.82
N ASN A 38 -11.09 0.12 9.37
CA ASN A 38 -11.15 -1.21 9.98
C ASN A 38 -10.04 -2.07 9.38
N VAL A 39 -9.00 -2.35 10.15
CA VAL A 39 -7.76 -2.94 9.65
C VAL A 39 -7.51 -4.30 10.32
N SER A 40 -7.32 -5.34 9.51
CA SER A 40 -6.84 -6.64 9.96
C SER A 40 -5.32 -6.64 10.19
N ALA A 41 -4.81 -7.70 10.82
CA ALA A 41 -3.37 -7.89 10.94
C ALA A 41 -2.70 -7.95 9.54
N PRO A 42 -1.49 -7.39 9.38
CA PRO A 42 -0.77 -7.50 8.12
C PRO A 42 -0.51 -8.96 7.73
N VAL A 43 -0.64 -9.25 6.45
CA VAL A 43 -0.22 -10.55 5.89
C VAL A 43 1.18 -10.39 5.35
N ILE A 44 2.10 -11.24 5.81
CA ILE A 44 3.50 -11.21 5.42
C ILE A 44 3.73 -12.28 4.36
N VAL A 45 4.30 -11.89 3.22
CA VAL A 45 4.64 -12.79 2.12
C VAL A 45 6.08 -12.57 1.67
N ALA A 46 6.64 -13.56 0.98
CA ALA A 46 7.92 -13.41 0.32
C ALA A 46 7.86 -12.39 -0.83
N ASP A 47 9.01 -11.88 -1.24
CA ASP A 47 9.18 -11.05 -2.44
C ASP A 47 9.02 -11.92 -3.70
N ASP A 48 7.79 -12.28 -3.99
CA ASP A 48 7.40 -13.17 -5.07
C ASP A 48 6.09 -12.66 -5.71
N VAL A 49 6.07 -12.59 -7.04
CA VAL A 49 4.92 -12.06 -7.78
C VAL A 49 3.65 -12.85 -7.46
N GLU A 50 3.70 -14.17 -7.48
CA GLU A 50 2.53 -15.01 -7.23
C GLU A 50 2.03 -14.89 -5.79
N ALA A 51 2.95 -14.84 -4.82
CA ALA A 51 2.60 -14.70 -3.40
C ALA A 51 1.93 -13.35 -3.12
N ILE A 52 2.45 -12.25 -3.67
CA ILE A 52 1.86 -10.92 -3.52
C ILE A 52 0.51 -10.85 -4.24
N SER A 53 0.43 -11.33 -5.49
CA SER A 53 -0.79 -11.32 -6.28
C SER A 53 -1.92 -12.11 -5.61
N ALA A 54 -1.61 -13.26 -5.01
CA ALA A 54 -2.59 -14.06 -4.29
C ALA A 54 -3.24 -13.29 -3.13
N GLN A 55 -2.47 -12.46 -2.42
CA GLN A 55 -2.99 -11.64 -1.33
C GLN A 55 -3.82 -10.45 -1.84
N ILE A 56 -3.46 -9.86 -2.97
CA ILE A 56 -4.28 -8.82 -3.61
C ILE A 56 -5.62 -9.42 -4.03
N ILE A 57 -5.64 -10.60 -4.65
CA ILE A 57 -6.86 -11.30 -5.02
C ILE A 57 -7.73 -11.55 -3.79
N GLN A 58 -7.13 -12.02 -2.70
CA GLN A 58 -7.88 -12.28 -1.47
C GLN A 58 -8.45 -10.99 -0.86
N ALA A 59 -7.69 -9.91 -0.85
CA ALA A 59 -8.17 -8.62 -0.37
C ALA A 59 -9.36 -8.11 -1.20
N LEU A 60 -9.29 -8.25 -2.52
CA LEU A 60 -10.38 -7.88 -3.44
C LEU A 60 -11.61 -8.77 -3.22
N ALA A 61 -11.43 -10.08 -3.05
CA ALA A 61 -12.52 -11.02 -2.75
C ALA A 61 -13.23 -10.69 -1.43
N ASN A 62 -12.47 -10.21 -0.44
CA ASN A 62 -12.98 -9.75 0.84
C ASN A 62 -13.54 -8.32 0.79
N LYS A 63 -13.58 -7.70 -0.39
CA LYS A 63 -14.09 -6.34 -0.62
C LYS A 63 -13.37 -5.28 0.22
N ALA A 64 -12.07 -5.45 0.44
CA ALA A 64 -11.26 -4.43 1.10
C ALA A 64 -11.29 -3.14 0.29
N ARG A 65 -11.59 -2.03 0.96
CA ARG A 65 -11.70 -0.72 0.30
C ARG A 65 -10.34 -0.09 0.06
N LEU A 66 -9.39 -0.33 0.93
CA LEU A 66 -8.02 0.15 0.85
C LEU A 66 -7.07 -1.05 0.97
N ILE A 67 -6.27 -1.26 -0.06
CA ILE A 67 -5.28 -2.33 -0.11
C ILE A 67 -3.90 -1.68 -0.19
N ILE A 68 -3.05 -1.91 0.82
CA ILE A 68 -1.73 -1.32 0.88
C ILE A 68 -0.70 -2.43 0.93
N THR A 69 0.29 -2.36 0.04
CA THR A 69 1.49 -3.16 0.16
C THR A 69 2.63 -2.32 0.73
N THR A 70 3.53 -2.92 1.48
CA THR A 70 4.77 -2.32 1.95
C THR A 70 5.93 -3.23 1.62
N GLY A 71 6.98 -2.68 1.02
CA GLY A 71 8.16 -3.41 0.57
C GLY A 71 8.16 -3.76 -0.90
N GLY A 72 9.32 -4.11 -1.41
CA GLY A 72 9.53 -4.60 -2.78
C GLY A 72 9.28 -3.59 -3.89
N THR A 73 9.46 -2.29 -3.65
CA THR A 73 9.16 -1.24 -4.64
C THR A 73 10.38 -0.61 -5.31
N GLY A 74 11.59 -1.02 -4.94
CA GLY A 74 12.82 -0.45 -5.49
C GLY A 74 13.24 -1.09 -6.82
N VAL A 75 14.55 -1.07 -7.08
CA VAL A 75 15.15 -1.52 -8.35
C VAL A 75 16.00 -2.80 -8.19
N SER A 76 15.99 -3.40 -7.00
CA SER A 76 16.64 -4.70 -6.77
C SER A 76 15.93 -5.81 -7.55
N PRO A 77 16.65 -6.88 -7.94
CA PRO A 77 16.01 -8.05 -8.56
C PRO A 77 14.92 -8.69 -7.71
N MET A 78 14.94 -8.49 -6.38
CA MET A 78 13.94 -9.00 -5.46
C MET A 78 12.71 -8.10 -5.38
N ASP A 79 12.77 -6.87 -5.88
CA ASP A 79 11.68 -5.89 -5.83
C ASP A 79 10.71 -6.14 -6.98
N VAL A 80 9.60 -6.85 -6.70
CA VAL A 80 8.61 -7.26 -7.69
C VAL A 80 7.18 -6.82 -7.36
N THR A 81 7.01 -6.01 -6.32
CA THR A 81 5.67 -5.58 -5.87
C THR A 81 4.91 -4.79 -6.93
N PRO A 82 5.52 -3.83 -7.67
CA PRO A 82 4.80 -3.13 -8.73
C PRO A 82 4.34 -4.08 -9.86
N GLU A 83 5.17 -5.04 -10.23
CA GLU A 83 4.85 -6.03 -11.26
C GLU A 83 3.70 -6.94 -10.82
N ALA A 84 3.66 -7.33 -9.55
CA ALA A 84 2.55 -8.11 -8.99
C ALA A 84 1.24 -7.31 -8.92
N THR A 85 1.33 -5.99 -8.75
CA THR A 85 0.18 -5.10 -8.56
C THR A 85 -0.40 -4.59 -9.87
N ALA A 86 0.44 -4.32 -10.87
CA ALA A 86 0.05 -3.69 -12.14
C ALA A 86 -1.17 -4.34 -12.82
N PRO A 87 -1.29 -5.70 -12.89
CA PRO A 87 -2.44 -6.33 -13.53
C PRO A 87 -3.79 -6.02 -12.87
N PHE A 88 -3.79 -5.58 -11.62
CA PHE A 88 -5.02 -5.27 -10.87
C PHE A 88 -5.43 -3.79 -10.98
N ILE A 89 -4.57 -2.92 -11.48
CA ILE A 89 -4.88 -1.49 -11.59
C ILE A 89 -5.70 -1.23 -12.84
N GLU A 90 -6.95 -0.80 -12.65
CA GLU A 90 -7.85 -0.40 -13.73
C GLU A 90 -7.67 1.06 -14.11
N LYS A 91 -7.59 1.93 -13.11
CA LYS A 91 -7.32 3.37 -13.28
C LYS A 91 -6.10 3.74 -12.46
N GLN A 92 -5.05 4.17 -13.12
CA GLN A 92 -3.85 4.65 -12.44
C GLN A 92 -4.09 6.03 -11.83
N ILE A 93 -3.51 6.25 -10.65
CA ILE A 93 -3.49 7.56 -9.98
C ILE A 93 -2.02 7.95 -9.77
N PRO A 94 -1.33 8.40 -10.83
CA PRO A 94 0.11 8.71 -10.73
C PRO A 94 0.41 9.78 -9.69
N GLY A 95 -0.50 10.75 -9.54
CA GLY A 95 -0.34 11.86 -8.60
C GLY A 95 -0.19 11.42 -7.14
N PHE A 96 -0.69 10.25 -6.77
CA PHE A 96 -0.50 9.75 -5.40
C PHE A 96 0.99 9.51 -5.10
N MET A 97 1.67 8.74 -5.96
CA MET A 97 3.10 8.44 -5.76
C MET A 97 4.00 9.63 -6.10
N GLU A 98 3.59 10.51 -6.98
CA GLU A 98 4.27 11.79 -7.21
C GLU A 98 4.29 12.64 -5.93
N THR A 99 3.15 12.75 -5.25
CA THR A 99 3.03 13.45 -3.97
C THR A 99 3.85 12.78 -2.87
N PHE A 100 3.82 11.45 -2.81
CA PHE A 100 4.65 10.69 -1.88
C PHE A 100 6.15 10.98 -2.09
N ARG A 101 6.63 10.89 -3.33
CA ARG A 101 8.04 11.17 -3.65
C ARG A 101 8.42 12.60 -3.32
N ALA A 102 7.58 13.57 -3.69
CA ALA A 102 7.82 14.99 -3.40
C ALA A 102 7.93 15.26 -1.90
N TYR A 103 7.09 14.61 -1.10
CA TYR A 103 7.10 14.75 0.35
C TYR A 103 8.34 14.10 0.98
N SER A 104 8.70 12.90 0.53
CA SER A 104 9.75 12.09 1.16
C SER A 104 11.16 12.48 0.73
N ARG A 105 11.35 12.98 -0.51
CA ARG A 105 12.69 13.18 -1.09
C ARG A 105 13.56 14.18 -0.33
N GLU A 106 12.97 15.16 0.32
CA GLU A 106 13.72 16.15 1.11
C GLU A 106 14.43 15.50 2.30
N LYS A 107 13.81 14.47 2.90
CA LYS A 107 14.37 13.70 4.02
C LYS A 107 15.22 12.53 3.54
N VAL A 108 14.75 11.84 2.51
CA VAL A 108 15.36 10.62 1.97
C VAL A 108 15.39 10.72 0.44
N PRO A 109 16.49 11.22 -0.17
CA PRO A 109 16.58 11.40 -1.62
C PRO A 109 16.30 10.12 -2.42
N THR A 110 16.64 8.94 -1.87
CA THR A 110 16.39 7.64 -2.50
C THR A 110 14.90 7.26 -2.56
N SER A 111 14.02 8.04 -1.96
CA SER A 111 12.56 7.88 -2.13
C SER A 111 12.14 8.02 -3.60
N ASP A 112 12.91 8.73 -4.41
CA ASP A 112 12.66 8.86 -5.85
C ASP A 112 12.85 7.54 -6.61
N LEU A 113 13.50 6.54 -6.02
CA LEU A 113 13.71 5.24 -6.63
C LEU A 113 12.51 4.29 -6.48
N THR A 114 11.51 4.63 -5.68
CA THR A 114 10.33 3.78 -5.57
C THR A 114 9.55 3.76 -6.88
N ARG A 115 9.20 2.56 -7.33
CA ARG A 115 8.36 2.31 -8.51
C ARG A 115 6.95 1.93 -8.11
N GLY A 116 6.57 2.16 -6.85
CA GLY A 116 5.25 1.84 -6.33
C GLY A 116 4.14 2.43 -7.18
N LEU A 117 3.02 1.72 -7.26
CA LEU A 117 1.83 2.11 -7.98
C LEU A 117 0.73 2.56 -7.03
N ALA A 118 -0.16 3.39 -7.52
CA ALA A 118 -1.43 3.67 -6.89
C ALA A 118 -2.52 3.72 -7.95
N GLY A 119 -3.66 3.12 -7.66
CA GLY A 119 -4.78 3.09 -8.59
C GLY A 119 -5.99 2.35 -8.04
N THR A 120 -7.02 2.27 -8.86
CA THR A 120 -8.30 1.68 -8.46
C THR A 120 -8.53 0.32 -9.09
N HIS A 121 -9.28 -0.53 -8.39
CA HIS A 121 -9.85 -1.77 -8.90
C HIS A 121 -11.27 -1.89 -8.33
N GLY A 122 -12.29 -1.79 -9.19
CA GLY A 122 -13.68 -1.75 -8.70
C GLY A 122 -13.87 -0.69 -7.63
N ALA A 123 -14.33 -1.09 -6.46
CA ALA A 123 -14.54 -0.22 -5.31
C ALA A 123 -13.30 -0.05 -4.41
N SER A 124 -12.14 -0.57 -4.80
CA SER A 124 -10.92 -0.59 -4.01
C SER A 124 -9.89 0.42 -4.51
N LEU A 125 -9.15 1.01 -3.58
CA LEU A 125 -7.92 1.75 -3.84
C LEU A 125 -6.74 0.87 -3.46
N ILE A 126 -5.78 0.70 -4.37
CA ILE A 126 -4.56 -0.10 -4.16
C ILE A 126 -3.36 0.84 -4.19
N ILE A 127 -2.48 0.72 -3.19
CA ILE A 127 -1.28 1.57 -3.04
C ILE A 127 -0.08 0.69 -2.68
N ASN A 128 1.04 0.89 -3.38
CA ASN A 128 2.32 0.31 -2.99
C ASN A 128 3.16 1.35 -2.24
N LEU A 129 3.64 1.01 -1.04
CA LEU A 129 4.59 1.82 -0.29
C LEU A 129 5.94 1.10 -0.15
N PRO A 130 7.05 1.84 -0.09
CA PRO A 130 8.34 1.25 0.25
C PRO A 130 8.34 0.59 1.63
N GLY A 131 9.30 -0.30 1.86
CA GLY A 131 9.34 -1.14 3.06
C GLY A 131 9.93 -0.50 4.32
N SER A 132 10.52 0.69 4.24
CA SER A 132 11.11 1.33 5.41
C SER A 132 10.04 1.93 6.33
N LEU A 133 10.33 1.99 7.63
CA LEU A 133 9.42 2.59 8.61
C LEU A 133 9.18 4.09 8.32
N GLY A 134 10.21 4.81 7.87
CA GLY A 134 10.08 6.20 7.45
C GLY A 134 9.14 6.38 6.26
N ALA A 135 9.24 5.50 5.25
CA ALA A 135 8.35 5.51 4.09
C ALA A 135 6.89 5.22 4.48
N VAL A 136 6.68 4.32 5.42
CA VAL A 136 5.33 4.02 5.93
C VAL A 136 4.74 5.24 6.63
N ARG A 137 5.51 5.93 7.47
CA ARG A 137 5.07 7.16 8.14
C ARG A 137 4.69 8.24 7.14
N ASP A 138 5.53 8.46 6.13
CA ASP A 138 5.27 9.42 5.06
C ASP A 138 4.04 9.01 4.24
N GLY A 139 3.92 7.72 3.93
CA GLY A 139 2.77 7.16 3.21
C GLY A 139 1.45 7.39 3.96
N LEU A 140 1.45 7.23 5.27
CA LEU A 140 0.26 7.49 6.10
C LEU A 140 -0.19 8.96 6.02
N ILE A 141 0.75 9.90 5.94
CA ILE A 141 0.42 11.32 5.76
C ILE A 141 -0.27 11.56 4.41
N ILE A 142 0.22 10.93 3.34
CA ILE A 142 -0.38 11.08 2.01
C ILE A 142 -1.74 10.36 1.94
N ILE A 143 -1.86 9.20 2.57
CA ILE A 143 -3.14 8.47 2.70
C ILE A 143 -4.18 9.34 3.42
N GLU A 144 -3.82 9.97 4.53
CA GLU A 144 -4.69 10.88 5.27
C GLU A 144 -5.22 12.00 4.39
N ARG A 145 -4.38 12.57 3.53
CA ARG A 145 -4.74 13.68 2.64
C ARG A 145 -5.63 13.27 1.48
N LEU A 146 -5.43 12.08 0.90
CA LEU A 146 -5.97 11.75 -0.41
C LEU A 146 -6.91 10.54 -0.42
N ALA A 147 -6.68 9.52 0.40
CA ALA A 147 -7.36 8.24 0.24
C ALA A 147 -8.87 8.34 0.49
N GLY A 148 -9.29 9.10 1.49
CA GLY A 148 -10.71 9.32 1.77
C GLY A 148 -11.43 9.93 0.57
N HIS A 149 -10.85 10.97 0.00
CA HIS A 149 -11.41 11.66 -1.16
C HIS A 149 -11.46 10.77 -2.41
N ILE A 150 -10.41 9.99 -2.65
CA ILE A 150 -10.40 9.01 -3.75
C ILE A 150 -11.52 7.98 -3.59
N LEU A 151 -11.69 7.45 -2.38
CA LEU A 151 -12.73 6.46 -2.09
C LEU A 151 -14.14 7.06 -2.22
N ASP A 152 -14.33 8.34 -1.85
CA ASP A 152 -15.58 9.06 -2.08
C ASP A 152 -15.89 9.19 -3.57
N GLN A 153 -14.89 9.52 -4.39
CA GLN A 153 -15.06 9.56 -5.85
C GLN A 153 -15.41 8.17 -6.43
N ILE A 154 -14.77 7.12 -5.95
CA ILE A 154 -15.10 5.73 -6.35
C ILE A 154 -16.56 5.41 -6.03
N ASP A 155 -17.07 5.91 -4.91
CA ASP A 155 -18.46 5.72 -4.48
C ASP A 155 -19.45 6.63 -5.23
N GLY A 156 -18.96 7.52 -6.11
CA GLY A 156 -19.80 8.44 -6.88
C GLY A 156 -20.35 9.60 -6.04
N VAL A 157 -19.69 9.92 -4.93
CA VAL A 157 -20.08 11.08 -4.12
C VAL A 157 -19.68 12.35 -4.87
N ASP A 158 -20.65 13.25 -5.06
CA ASP A 158 -20.44 14.55 -5.72
C ASP A 158 -19.57 15.47 -4.85
N HIS A 159 -18.76 16.28 -5.51
CA HIS A 159 -17.83 17.22 -4.90
C HIS A 159 -18.25 18.65 -5.14
#